data_9db431a5ff91083fa5ad2d163924a935
#
_entry.id   9db431a5ff91083fa5ad2d163924a935
#
_cell.length_a   1.000
_cell.length_b   1.000
_cell.length_c   1.000
_cell.angle_alpha   90.00
_cell.angle_beta   90.00
_cell.angle_gamma   90.00
#
_symmetry.space_group_name_H-M   'P 1'
#
loop_
_entity.id
_entity.type
_entity.pdbx_description
1 polymer ?
#
loop_
_entity_poly.entity_id
_entity_poly.type
_entity_poly.pdbx_seq_one_letter_code
_entity_poly.pdbx_strand_id
1 'polypeptide(L)'
;YKRQALSGEYENSKYYKLLNGTWKFYYSDSHRSLPGDAVQTVADMSGWSDIQVPGNWEAQGYGTPIYTNHGYEFKALNPQPPQLPEDIPVGIYRREITVPEDWMSRDIYLHIAGAKSGVYVYLNGNEVGYNEDSKNPAEFLINKYLRNGKNTLVLKIFRWSTGSYLECQDFWRLSGIERDVFLYSQPKVAVKDFRVISTLDDSYTDGIFKLAVDVRNHALAGKKIQVLYELIDKVSGRVVVKGVSDCEVKSAETQTVAFNASLPGVKTWTSEAPNLYKLLITLKEGSEVTEIIPFNVGFRRIEIKAIDQIAKNGKPYVVLLINGQPLKLKGVNIHEHNEETGHYVTEELMRKDFELMKRNNLNTVRLCHYPQDRRFYELCDEYGLYVYDEANIESHGMYYDLRKGGSLGNNPEWLKPHMYRTANMYERNKNYPSVTFWSLGNEAGNGYNFYQTYLWIKGQDKELMDRPVNYERAQWEWNTDMYVPQYPSAEWLRYIGETGSDRPVVPSEYSHAMGNSNGNLWDQWKEIYKYPNLQGGYIWDWVDQGLLRTDENGLSLIHISEPTRRTPIS
;
A
#
# COMPACT_ATOMS: atom_id res chain seq x y z
N TYR A 1 26.87 2.26 12.41
CA TYR A 1 25.46 2.67 12.27
C TYR A 1 25.23 3.58 11.04
N LYS A 2 25.88 4.75 10.92
CA LYS A 2 25.64 5.68 9.79
C LYS A 2 25.89 5.05 8.40
N ARG A 3 26.92 4.21 8.26
CA ARG A 3 27.25 3.52 7.01
C ARG A 3 26.19 2.48 6.62
N GLN A 4 25.64 1.75 7.58
CA GLN A 4 24.52 0.82 7.42
C GLN A 4 23.24 1.56 7.03
N ALA A 5 22.91 2.66 7.74
CA ALA A 5 21.74 3.46 7.45
C ALA A 5 21.76 4.08 6.05
N LEU A 6 22.94 4.40 5.51
CA LEU A 6 23.10 4.96 4.17
C LEU A 6 22.78 3.94 3.04
N SER A 7 23.02 2.63 3.27
CA SER A 7 22.62 1.59 2.29
C SER A 7 21.10 1.45 2.14
N GLY A 8 20.37 1.74 3.20
CA GLY A 8 18.91 1.55 3.25
C GLY A 8 18.47 0.10 3.44
N GLU A 9 19.42 -0.82 3.58
CA GLU A 9 19.19 -2.26 3.79
C GLU A 9 19.07 -2.56 5.28
N TYR A 10 17.87 -2.68 5.81
CA TYR A 10 17.71 -3.00 7.24
C TYR A 10 17.89 -4.47 7.57
N GLU A 11 17.91 -5.35 6.60
CA GLU A 11 18.30 -6.74 6.75
C GLU A 11 19.71 -6.86 7.39
N ASN A 12 20.56 -5.87 7.15
CA ASN A 12 21.87 -5.74 7.75
C ASN A 12 21.85 -5.20 9.19
N SER A 13 20.69 -4.78 9.71
CA SER A 13 20.57 -4.31 11.08
C SER A 13 20.60 -5.46 12.07
N LYS A 14 21.42 -5.36 13.13
CA LYS A 14 21.38 -6.30 14.24
C LYS A 14 20.06 -6.29 15.03
N TYR A 15 19.19 -5.33 14.75
CA TYR A 15 17.88 -5.16 15.36
C TYR A 15 16.73 -5.57 14.43
N TYR A 16 17.04 -6.33 13.40
CA TYR A 16 16.10 -6.90 12.45
C TYR A 16 16.32 -8.42 12.34
N LYS A 17 15.27 -9.20 12.29
CA LYS A 17 15.33 -10.65 12.12
C LYS A 17 14.22 -11.14 11.24
N LEU A 18 14.56 -11.50 10.00
CA LEU A 18 13.62 -12.08 9.04
C LEU A 18 13.14 -13.46 9.52
N LEU A 19 11.85 -13.71 9.40
CA LEU A 19 11.20 -14.98 9.74
C LEU A 19 10.67 -15.71 8.51
N ASN A 20 11.01 -15.27 7.30
CA ASN A 20 10.69 -15.98 6.06
C ASN A 20 11.34 -17.38 6.00
N GLY A 21 10.86 -18.20 5.06
CA GLY A 21 11.35 -19.54 4.81
C GLY A 21 10.36 -20.62 5.23
N THR A 22 10.85 -21.78 5.63
CA THR A 22 10.00 -22.93 5.95
C THR A 22 9.36 -22.79 7.33
N TRP A 23 8.04 -22.95 7.39
CA TRP A 23 7.25 -23.03 8.62
C TRP A 23 6.52 -24.37 8.69
N LYS A 24 6.18 -24.84 9.88
CA LYS A 24 5.22 -25.93 10.06
C LYS A 24 3.82 -25.41 9.79
N PHE A 25 3.02 -26.21 9.10
CA PHE A 25 1.70 -25.81 8.61
C PHE A 25 0.66 -26.92 8.82
N TYR A 26 -0.50 -26.52 9.30
CA TYR A 26 -1.67 -27.39 9.41
C TYR A 26 -2.83 -26.74 8.68
N TYR A 27 -3.38 -27.41 7.68
CA TYR A 27 -4.54 -26.95 6.93
C TYR A 27 -5.81 -27.70 7.34
N SER A 28 -6.91 -27.00 7.46
CA SER A 28 -8.25 -27.58 7.64
C SER A 28 -9.27 -26.84 6.81
N ASP A 29 -10.19 -27.57 6.16
CA ASP A 29 -11.33 -27.00 5.43
C ASP A 29 -12.39 -26.39 6.37
N SER A 30 -12.30 -26.69 7.68
CA SER A 30 -13.21 -26.13 8.68
C SER A 30 -12.44 -25.72 9.94
N HIS A 31 -12.68 -24.50 10.38
CA HIS A 31 -12.14 -24.00 11.65
C HIS A 31 -12.62 -24.78 12.89
N ARG A 32 -13.71 -25.54 12.75
CA ARG A 32 -14.27 -26.39 13.81
C ARG A 32 -13.52 -27.70 14.02
N SER A 33 -12.75 -28.12 13.00
CA SER A 33 -12.00 -29.38 12.99
C SER A 33 -10.53 -29.22 13.40
N LEU A 34 -10.17 -28.08 14.02
CA LEU A 34 -8.80 -27.81 14.44
C LEU A 34 -8.42 -28.62 15.70
N PRO A 35 -7.17 -29.11 15.79
CA PRO A 35 -6.66 -29.69 17.04
C PRO A 35 -6.74 -28.68 18.19
N GLY A 36 -7.20 -29.11 19.36
CA GLY A 36 -7.38 -28.24 20.52
C GLY A 36 -6.09 -27.62 21.05
N ASP A 37 -4.95 -28.23 20.75
CA ASP A 37 -3.62 -27.79 21.14
C ASP A 37 -2.85 -27.05 20.03
N ALA A 38 -3.45 -26.84 18.86
CA ALA A 38 -2.79 -26.29 17.67
C ALA A 38 -2.09 -24.93 17.90
N VAL A 39 -2.59 -24.12 18.84
CA VAL A 39 -2.00 -22.82 19.20
C VAL A 39 -1.16 -22.87 20.48
N GLN A 40 -1.09 -24.00 21.16
CA GLN A 40 -0.36 -24.17 22.42
C GLN A 40 1.16 -24.26 22.20
N THR A 41 1.95 -24.03 23.24
CA THR A 41 3.42 -24.15 23.18
C THR A 41 3.87 -25.56 22.80
N VAL A 42 3.16 -26.57 23.30
CA VAL A 42 3.35 -27.97 22.92
C VAL A 42 2.11 -28.42 22.18
N ALA A 43 2.26 -28.98 20.99
CA ALA A 43 1.17 -29.48 20.17
C ALA A 43 1.57 -30.85 19.58
N ASP A 44 0.56 -31.68 19.31
CA ASP A 44 0.78 -32.88 18.49
C ASP A 44 1.09 -32.44 17.06
N MET A 45 2.25 -32.77 16.56
CA MET A 45 2.71 -32.42 15.22
C MET A 45 2.36 -33.48 14.17
N SER A 46 1.57 -34.50 14.52
CA SER A 46 1.05 -35.46 13.55
C SER A 46 0.10 -34.75 12.57
N GLY A 47 0.27 -34.98 11.29
CA GLY A 47 -0.51 -34.31 10.25
C GLY A 47 -0.06 -32.88 9.89
N TRP A 48 0.99 -32.35 10.52
CA TRP A 48 1.62 -31.09 10.10
C TRP A 48 2.59 -31.34 8.94
N SER A 49 2.61 -30.39 8.01
CA SER A 49 3.51 -30.35 6.85
C SER A 49 4.42 -29.12 6.92
N ASP A 50 5.23 -28.96 5.91
CA ASP A 50 6.05 -27.76 5.72
C ASP A 50 5.42 -26.85 4.64
N ILE A 51 5.49 -25.52 4.84
CA ILE A 51 5.04 -24.51 3.90
C ILE A 51 6.09 -23.41 3.80
N GLN A 52 6.20 -22.79 2.61
CA GLN A 52 7.06 -21.63 2.41
C GLN A 52 6.32 -20.33 2.77
N VAL A 53 7.01 -19.43 3.45
CA VAL A 53 6.56 -18.10 3.83
C VAL A 53 7.58 -17.07 3.29
N PRO A 54 7.17 -16.04 2.54
CA PRO A 54 5.83 -15.78 2.01
C PRO A 54 5.38 -16.78 0.96
N GLY A 55 4.06 -16.83 0.73
CA GLY A 55 3.42 -17.61 -0.32
C GLY A 55 1.97 -17.93 0.02
N ASN A 56 1.12 -17.98 -1.00
CA ASN A 56 -0.25 -18.43 -0.83
C ASN A 56 -0.30 -19.94 -0.63
N TRP A 57 -1.18 -20.43 0.24
CA TRP A 57 -1.27 -21.86 0.50
C TRP A 57 -1.89 -22.62 -0.68
N GLU A 58 -2.76 -21.96 -1.49
CA GLU A 58 -3.34 -22.57 -2.69
C GLU A 58 -2.28 -22.85 -3.77
N ALA A 59 -1.28 -21.98 -3.89
CA ALA A 59 -0.14 -22.19 -4.78
C ALA A 59 0.79 -23.32 -4.28
N GLN A 60 0.65 -23.73 -3.03
CA GLN A 60 1.42 -24.79 -2.40
C GLN A 60 0.63 -26.07 -2.15
N GLY A 61 -0.54 -26.21 -2.80
CA GLY A 61 -1.34 -27.45 -2.83
C GLY A 61 -2.38 -27.60 -1.73
N TYR A 62 -2.71 -26.52 -1.00
CA TYR A 62 -3.75 -26.54 0.04
C TYR A 62 -4.99 -25.74 -0.38
N GLY A 63 -6.16 -26.39 -0.31
CA GLY A 63 -7.40 -25.77 -0.75
C GLY A 63 -7.47 -25.61 -2.27
N THR A 64 -8.36 -24.74 -2.74
CA THR A 64 -8.58 -24.48 -4.16
C THR A 64 -8.50 -23.01 -4.46
N PRO A 65 -7.68 -22.56 -5.43
CA PRO A 65 -7.70 -21.19 -5.89
C PRO A 65 -9.07 -20.89 -6.53
N ILE A 66 -9.66 -19.76 -6.16
CA ILE A 66 -10.96 -19.32 -6.69
C ILE A 66 -10.76 -17.98 -7.35
N TYR A 67 -11.18 -17.86 -8.61
CA TYR A 67 -11.26 -16.58 -9.28
C TYR A 67 -12.72 -16.09 -9.32
N THR A 68 -12.91 -14.81 -9.03
CA THR A 68 -14.18 -14.12 -9.26
C THR A 68 -13.93 -12.64 -9.53
N ASN A 69 -14.52 -12.10 -10.60
CA ASN A 69 -14.36 -10.70 -10.95
C ASN A 69 -15.26 -9.78 -10.11
N HIS A 70 -16.42 -10.24 -9.71
CA HIS A 70 -17.29 -9.51 -8.80
C HIS A 70 -18.04 -10.47 -7.88
N GLY A 71 -18.42 -9.97 -6.72
CA GLY A 71 -19.11 -10.78 -5.72
C GLY A 71 -18.15 -11.51 -4.78
N TYR A 72 -18.74 -12.13 -3.79
CA TYR A 72 -18.01 -12.82 -2.74
C TYR A 72 -18.02 -14.31 -3.03
N GLU A 73 -16.85 -14.93 -3.13
CA GLU A 73 -16.68 -16.36 -3.43
C GLU A 73 -17.36 -17.26 -2.39
N PHE A 74 -17.51 -16.79 -1.15
CA PHE A 74 -18.19 -17.49 -0.07
C PHE A 74 -19.71 -17.21 0.01
N LYS A 75 -20.20 -16.18 -0.70
CA LYS A 75 -21.61 -15.78 -0.70
C LYS A 75 -21.96 -15.04 -2.01
N ALA A 76 -21.99 -15.78 -3.10
CA ALA A 76 -22.19 -15.21 -4.44
C ALA A 76 -23.58 -14.56 -4.63
N LEU A 77 -24.59 -15.02 -3.91
CA LEU A 77 -25.96 -14.50 -4.00
C LEU A 77 -26.40 -13.91 -2.67
N ASN A 78 -26.94 -12.69 -2.72
CA ASN A 78 -27.51 -11.98 -1.57
C ASN A 78 -26.57 -11.95 -0.35
N PRO A 79 -25.38 -11.32 -0.45
CA PRO A 79 -24.46 -11.22 0.65
C PRO A 79 -25.10 -10.45 1.83
N GLN A 80 -24.83 -10.90 3.04
CA GLN A 80 -25.40 -10.36 4.28
C GLN A 80 -24.26 -10.02 5.26
N PRO A 81 -23.44 -8.98 5.00
CA PRO A 81 -22.39 -8.61 5.93
C PRO A 81 -22.94 -8.25 7.32
N PRO A 82 -22.28 -8.67 8.40
CA PRO A 82 -20.98 -9.34 8.48
C PRO A 82 -21.04 -10.88 8.52
N GLN A 83 -22.14 -11.51 8.08
CA GLN A 83 -22.30 -12.97 8.16
C GLN A 83 -21.26 -13.71 7.30
N LEU A 84 -20.60 -14.68 7.87
CA LEU A 84 -19.63 -15.57 7.22
C LEU A 84 -20.20 -16.99 7.07
N PRO A 85 -19.63 -17.85 6.19
CA PRO A 85 -19.97 -19.25 6.15
C PRO A 85 -19.84 -19.94 7.50
N GLU A 86 -20.60 -20.98 7.68
CA GLU A 86 -20.56 -21.78 8.92
C GLU A 86 -19.22 -22.49 9.09
N ASP A 87 -18.65 -22.98 7.99
CA ASP A 87 -17.32 -23.57 7.94
C ASP A 87 -16.37 -22.66 7.14
N ILE A 88 -15.24 -22.35 7.73
CA ILE A 88 -14.22 -21.46 7.15
C ILE A 88 -12.90 -22.22 7.11
N PRO A 89 -12.25 -22.36 5.93
CA PRO A 89 -10.92 -22.92 5.84
C PRO A 89 -9.90 -22.12 6.64
N VAL A 90 -8.97 -22.83 7.29
CA VAL A 90 -7.96 -22.24 8.18
C VAL A 90 -6.60 -22.86 7.90
N GLY A 91 -5.58 -22.01 7.80
CA GLY A 91 -4.18 -22.39 7.85
C GLY A 91 -3.54 -21.99 9.17
N ILE A 92 -2.89 -22.91 9.83
CA ILE A 92 -2.12 -22.64 11.06
C ILE A 92 -0.64 -22.75 10.74
N TYR A 93 0.07 -21.66 10.87
CA TYR A 93 1.51 -21.55 10.68
C TYR A 93 2.19 -21.59 12.04
N ARG A 94 3.24 -22.38 12.19
CA ARG A 94 3.95 -22.54 13.45
C ARG A 94 5.45 -22.48 13.22
N ARG A 95 6.14 -21.71 14.06
CA ARG A 95 7.59 -21.58 14.03
C ARG A 95 8.17 -21.40 15.42
N GLU A 96 9.30 -22.06 15.69
CA GLU A 96 10.13 -21.73 16.84
C GLU A 96 11.00 -20.52 16.52
N ILE A 97 10.97 -19.52 17.38
CA ILE A 97 11.76 -18.30 17.26
C ILE A 97 12.62 -18.09 18.51
N THR A 98 13.78 -17.51 18.33
CA THR A 98 14.65 -17.02 19.41
C THR A 98 14.88 -15.54 19.24
N VAL A 99 14.81 -14.79 20.33
CA VAL A 99 15.10 -13.36 20.36
C VAL A 99 16.48 -13.16 20.98
N PRO A 100 17.36 -12.33 20.40
CA PRO A 100 18.65 -12.01 21.00
C PRO A 100 18.49 -11.43 22.42
N GLU A 101 19.36 -11.79 23.33
CA GLU A 101 19.28 -11.39 24.74
C GLU A 101 19.37 -9.85 24.91
N ASP A 102 20.19 -9.21 24.09
CA ASP A 102 20.35 -7.75 24.08
C ASP A 102 19.10 -6.99 23.59
N TRP A 103 18.11 -7.69 23.01
CA TRP A 103 16.82 -7.10 22.65
C TRP A 103 15.83 -7.06 23.83
N MET A 104 16.00 -7.88 24.86
CA MET A 104 15.01 -8.02 25.94
C MET A 104 14.77 -6.73 26.73
N SER A 105 15.72 -5.81 26.75
CA SER A 105 15.58 -4.48 27.34
C SER A 105 14.92 -3.43 26.43
N ARG A 106 14.64 -3.81 25.17
CA ARG A 106 14.09 -2.95 24.12
C ARG A 106 12.61 -3.26 23.89
N ASP A 107 11.95 -2.47 23.03
CA ASP A 107 10.64 -2.82 22.51
C ASP A 107 10.82 -3.75 21.31
N ILE A 108 10.15 -4.88 21.35
CA ILE A 108 10.27 -5.93 20.33
C ILE A 108 8.93 -6.08 19.64
N TYR A 109 8.95 -5.94 18.34
CA TYR A 109 7.76 -6.01 17.50
C TYR A 109 7.82 -7.23 16.60
N LEU A 110 6.67 -7.89 16.47
CA LEU A 110 6.39 -8.80 15.36
C LEU A 110 5.69 -7.97 14.26
N HIS A 111 6.24 -8.02 13.05
CA HIS A 111 5.67 -7.40 11.87
C HIS A 111 5.27 -8.47 10.86
N ILE A 112 4.01 -8.42 10.42
CA ILE A 112 3.45 -9.23 9.34
C ILE A 112 3.06 -8.26 8.24
N ALA A 113 3.83 -8.23 7.14
CA ALA A 113 3.67 -7.21 6.10
C ALA A 113 2.40 -7.38 5.25
N GLY A 114 1.81 -8.58 5.22
CA GLY A 114 0.53 -8.87 4.58
C GLY A 114 0.12 -10.32 4.81
N ALA A 115 -1.14 -10.52 5.23
CA ALA A 115 -1.71 -11.86 5.43
C ALA A 115 -3.21 -11.86 5.18
N LYS A 116 -3.69 -12.75 4.30
CA LYS A 116 -5.08 -12.82 3.85
C LYS A 116 -5.78 -14.07 4.40
N SER A 117 -6.94 -13.93 5.09
CA SER A 117 -7.63 -12.68 5.35
C SER A 117 -7.55 -12.28 6.83
N GLY A 118 -8.12 -13.04 7.74
CA GLY A 118 -8.08 -12.74 9.17
C GLY A 118 -6.97 -13.50 9.88
N VAL A 119 -6.02 -12.82 10.51
CA VAL A 119 -4.89 -13.44 11.21
C VAL A 119 -4.97 -13.22 12.71
N TYR A 120 -4.98 -14.32 13.47
CA TYR A 120 -4.73 -14.34 14.92
C TYR A 120 -3.28 -14.69 15.17
N VAL A 121 -2.65 -13.95 16.06
CA VAL A 121 -1.26 -14.15 16.49
C VAL A 121 -1.23 -14.72 17.89
N TYR A 122 -0.49 -15.83 18.06
CA TYR A 122 -0.23 -16.45 19.36
C TYR A 122 1.28 -16.53 19.61
N LEU A 123 1.70 -16.24 20.83
CA LEU A 123 3.08 -16.42 21.27
C LEU A 123 3.11 -17.18 22.59
N ASN A 124 3.78 -18.34 22.58
CA ASN A 124 3.86 -19.24 23.74
C ASN A 124 2.46 -19.65 24.28
N GLY A 125 1.49 -19.87 23.38
CA GLY A 125 0.13 -20.25 23.71
C GLY A 125 -0.80 -19.07 24.16
N ASN A 126 -0.27 -17.86 24.24
CA ASN A 126 -1.06 -16.67 24.58
C ASN A 126 -1.45 -15.91 23.31
N GLU A 127 -2.69 -15.49 23.23
CA GLU A 127 -3.15 -14.61 22.15
C GLU A 127 -2.51 -13.23 22.29
N VAL A 128 -1.89 -12.77 21.20
CA VAL A 128 -1.20 -11.48 21.11
C VAL A 128 -2.13 -10.42 20.50
N GLY A 129 -2.87 -10.80 19.43
CA GLY A 129 -3.78 -9.92 18.76
C GLY A 129 -4.34 -10.49 17.45
N TYR A 130 -5.08 -9.63 16.74
CA TYR A 130 -5.82 -9.94 15.51
C TYR A 130 -5.69 -8.82 14.49
N ASN A 131 -5.71 -9.16 13.19
CA ASN A 131 -5.82 -8.21 12.08
C ASN A 131 -6.61 -8.83 10.92
N GLU A 132 -7.36 -7.99 10.17
CA GLU A 132 -8.13 -8.40 8.99
C GLU A 132 -8.01 -7.40 7.82
N ASP A 133 -7.01 -6.53 7.82
CA ASP A 133 -6.61 -5.71 6.66
C ASP A 133 -5.44 -6.41 5.97
N SER A 134 -5.74 -7.21 4.95
CA SER A 134 -4.78 -8.16 4.37
C SER A 134 -3.58 -7.51 3.70
N LYS A 135 -3.72 -6.28 3.22
CA LYS A 135 -2.75 -5.59 2.36
C LYS A 135 -2.00 -4.45 3.06
N ASN A 136 -2.28 -4.24 4.35
CA ASN A 136 -1.48 -3.37 5.20
C ASN A 136 -0.80 -4.18 6.29
N PRO A 137 0.36 -3.72 6.79
CA PRO A 137 1.08 -4.42 7.84
C PRO A 137 0.30 -4.50 9.15
N ALA A 138 0.45 -5.63 9.84
CA ALA A 138 0.04 -5.81 11.23
C ALA A 138 1.27 -5.84 12.13
N GLU A 139 1.30 -4.98 13.15
CA GLU A 139 2.41 -4.89 14.10
C GLU A 139 1.95 -5.15 15.53
N PHE A 140 2.72 -5.96 16.25
CA PHE A 140 2.39 -6.37 17.61
C PHE A 140 3.60 -6.19 18.51
N LEU A 141 3.46 -5.43 19.61
CA LEU A 141 4.46 -5.34 20.67
C LEU A 141 4.41 -6.64 21.51
N ILE A 142 5.44 -7.47 21.41
CA ILE A 142 5.40 -8.84 21.92
C ILE A 142 6.14 -9.07 23.24
N ASN A 143 6.78 -8.05 23.82
CA ASN A 143 7.63 -8.19 25.01
C ASN A 143 7.00 -9.00 26.14
N LYS A 144 5.72 -8.73 26.49
CA LYS A 144 5.06 -9.39 27.63
C LYS A 144 4.79 -10.88 27.43
N TYR A 145 4.89 -11.36 26.19
CA TYR A 145 4.64 -12.75 25.83
C TYR A 145 5.93 -13.57 25.65
N LEU A 146 7.10 -12.87 25.57
CA LEU A 146 8.38 -13.50 25.33
C LEU A 146 8.93 -14.21 26.57
N ARG A 147 9.64 -15.29 26.34
CA ARG A 147 10.45 -16.03 27.30
C ARG A 147 11.92 -15.98 26.86
N ASN A 148 12.84 -16.13 27.82
CA ASN A 148 14.26 -16.31 27.49
C ASN A 148 14.44 -17.59 26.66
N GLY A 149 15.25 -17.51 25.60
CA GLY A 149 15.52 -18.64 24.72
C GLY A 149 14.44 -18.86 23.66
N LYS A 150 13.95 -20.10 23.58
CA LYS A 150 13.01 -20.52 22.53
C LYS A 150 11.59 -20.08 22.83
N ASN A 151 10.94 -19.54 21.82
CA ASN A 151 9.53 -19.14 21.85
C ASN A 151 8.79 -19.79 20.69
N THR A 152 7.54 -20.15 20.91
CA THR A 152 6.67 -20.71 19.87
C THR A 152 5.74 -19.60 19.34
N LEU A 153 5.95 -19.22 18.09
CA LEU A 153 5.08 -18.30 17.35
C LEU A 153 4.08 -19.12 16.52
N VAL A 154 2.79 -18.78 16.62
CA VAL A 154 1.73 -19.39 15.83
C VAL A 154 0.88 -18.30 15.21
N LEU A 155 0.66 -18.39 13.88
CA LEU A 155 -0.26 -17.55 13.15
C LEU A 155 -1.42 -18.43 12.68
N LYS A 156 -2.65 -18.11 13.11
CA LYS A 156 -3.86 -18.81 12.68
C LYS A 156 -4.60 -17.89 11.71
N ILE A 157 -4.66 -18.29 10.43
CA ILE A 157 -5.20 -17.49 9.34
C ILE A 157 -6.48 -18.12 8.81
N PHE A 158 -7.55 -17.35 8.83
CA PHE A 158 -8.83 -17.72 8.26
C PHE A 158 -8.89 -17.28 6.80
N ARG A 159 -9.41 -18.15 5.92
CA ARG A 159 -9.61 -17.82 4.51
C ARG A 159 -10.52 -16.61 4.33
N TRP A 160 -11.57 -16.53 5.14
CA TRP A 160 -12.54 -15.44 5.14
C TRP A 160 -12.68 -14.83 6.53
N SER A 161 -12.85 -13.52 6.56
CA SER A 161 -13.12 -12.71 7.74
C SER A 161 -14.18 -11.65 7.42
N THR A 162 -14.60 -10.87 8.40
CA THR A 162 -15.48 -9.72 8.13
C THR A 162 -14.80 -8.72 7.19
N GLY A 163 -13.48 -8.59 7.26
CA GLY A 163 -12.66 -7.81 6.32
C GLY A 163 -12.79 -8.24 4.86
N SER A 164 -13.09 -9.51 4.59
CA SER A 164 -13.29 -10.01 3.22
C SER A 164 -14.44 -9.33 2.47
N TYR A 165 -15.40 -8.73 3.19
CA TYR A 165 -16.45 -7.92 2.57
C TYR A 165 -15.94 -6.60 1.95
N LEU A 166 -14.77 -6.12 2.38
CA LEU A 166 -14.10 -4.95 1.80
C LEU A 166 -12.92 -5.34 0.89
N GLU A 167 -12.71 -6.62 0.63
CA GLU A 167 -11.61 -7.14 -0.19
C GLU A 167 -12.15 -8.01 -1.34
N CYS A 168 -13.13 -7.45 -2.06
CA CYS A 168 -13.82 -8.09 -3.17
C CYS A 168 -13.19 -7.75 -4.53
N GLN A 169 -11.87 -7.59 -4.57
CA GLN A 169 -11.13 -7.22 -5.77
C GLN A 169 -11.30 -8.23 -6.89
N ASP A 170 -11.27 -7.76 -8.14
CA ASP A 170 -11.30 -8.59 -9.33
C ASP A 170 -9.94 -9.28 -9.56
N PHE A 171 -9.73 -10.40 -8.87
CA PHE A 171 -8.52 -11.20 -8.98
C PHE A 171 -8.70 -12.56 -8.29
N TRP A 172 -7.65 -13.39 -8.29
CA TRP A 172 -7.63 -14.66 -7.58
C TRP A 172 -7.86 -14.48 -6.08
N ARG A 173 -8.73 -15.31 -5.52
CA ARG A 173 -8.98 -15.39 -4.07
C ARG A 173 -8.02 -16.40 -3.46
N LEU A 174 -6.84 -15.91 -3.12
CA LEU A 174 -5.79 -16.69 -2.50
C LEU A 174 -5.64 -16.29 -1.02
N SER A 175 -5.01 -17.15 -0.25
CA SER A 175 -4.93 -16.98 1.20
C SER A 175 -3.52 -17.27 1.71
N GLY A 176 -3.22 -16.85 2.94
CA GLY A 176 -1.95 -17.11 3.58
C GLY A 176 -1.11 -15.85 3.81
N ILE A 177 0.18 -16.02 3.97
CA ILE A 177 1.13 -14.94 4.25
C ILE A 177 1.74 -14.50 2.93
N GLU A 178 1.33 -13.32 2.45
CA GLU A 178 1.66 -12.84 1.11
C GLU A 178 2.95 -12.01 1.05
N ARG A 179 3.44 -11.53 2.19
CA ARG A 179 4.63 -10.68 2.30
C ARG A 179 5.48 -11.09 3.51
N ASP A 180 6.58 -10.40 3.70
CA ASP A 180 7.54 -10.70 4.76
C ASP A 180 6.95 -10.76 6.17
N VAL A 181 7.50 -11.67 6.97
CA VAL A 181 7.31 -11.72 8.43
C VAL A 181 8.65 -11.52 9.08
N PHE A 182 8.76 -10.58 10.01
CA PHE A 182 10.02 -10.32 10.72
C PHE A 182 9.81 -9.81 12.14
N LEU A 183 10.86 -9.91 12.92
CA LEU A 183 10.99 -9.21 14.20
C LEU A 183 11.90 -8.00 14.01
N TYR A 184 11.57 -6.92 14.70
CA TYR A 184 12.50 -5.82 14.88
C TYR A 184 12.46 -5.29 16.30
N SER A 185 13.53 -4.62 16.73
CA SER A 185 13.54 -4.03 18.05
C SER A 185 13.97 -2.57 18.01
N GLN A 186 13.29 -1.75 18.81
CA GLN A 186 13.57 -0.34 18.99
C GLN A 186 13.99 -0.04 20.44
N PRO A 187 14.80 1.00 20.71
CA PRO A 187 15.02 1.46 22.07
C PRO A 187 13.71 1.92 22.71
N LYS A 188 13.65 1.95 24.05
CA LYS A 188 12.46 2.42 24.78
C LYS A 188 12.11 3.87 24.45
N VAL A 189 13.11 4.68 24.11
CA VAL A 189 12.89 6.01 23.53
C VAL A 189 13.27 5.95 22.06
N ALA A 190 12.29 6.12 21.20
CA ALA A 190 12.43 5.88 19.78
C ALA A 190 11.58 6.84 18.95
N VAL A 191 11.89 6.98 17.68
CA VAL A 191 11.02 7.64 16.72
C VAL A 191 9.75 6.78 16.56
N LYS A 192 8.60 7.37 16.86
CA LYS A 192 7.29 6.76 16.66
C LYS A 192 6.84 6.94 15.22
N ASP A 193 7.00 8.15 14.69
CA ASP A 193 6.60 8.55 13.35
C ASP A 193 7.38 9.79 12.91
N PHE A 194 7.39 10.07 11.62
CA PHE A 194 7.89 11.33 11.09
C PHE A 194 7.10 11.77 9.85
N ARG A 195 7.10 13.07 9.58
CA ARG A 195 6.45 13.67 8.41
C ARG A 195 7.43 14.56 7.69
N VAL A 196 7.52 14.36 6.36
CA VAL A 196 8.42 15.13 5.50
C VAL A 196 7.60 15.94 4.51
N ILE A 197 7.80 17.26 4.52
CA ILE A 197 7.39 18.15 3.43
C ILE A 197 8.64 18.44 2.60
N SER A 198 8.61 18.08 1.34
CA SER A 198 9.67 18.31 0.37
C SER A 198 9.05 18.86 -0.93
N THR A 199 8.61 20.10 -0.88
CA THR A 199 7.94 20.79 -1.99
C THR A 199 8.81 21.91 -2.55
N LEU A 200 8.29 22.63 -3.53
CA LEU A 200 8.97 23.73 -4.20
C LEU A 200 8.25 25.05 -3.89
N ASP A 201 9.01 26.13 -3.96
CA ASP A 201 8.49 27.49 -3.91
C ASP A 201 7.66 27.84 -5.17
N ASP A 202 7.14 29.06 -5.23
CA ASP A 202 6.31 29.50 -6.37
C ASP A 202 7.10 29.66 -7.69
N SER A 203 8.41 29.74 -7.62
CA SER A 203 9.29 29.74 -8.79
C SER A 203 9.63 28.33 -9.32
N TYR A 204 9.25 27.28 -8.58
CA TYR A 204 9.60 25.87 -8.82
C TYR A 204 11.11 25.59 -8.84
N THR A 205 11.91 26.43 -8.18
CA THR A 205 13.38 26.36 -8.19
C THR A 205 13.94 25.99 -6.83
N ASP A 206 13.43 26.61 -5.77
CA ASP A 206 13.92 26.41 -4.42
C ASP A 206 13.08 25.41 -3.65
N GLY A 207 13.75 24.55 -2.91
CA GLY A 207 13.11 23.52 -2.09
C GLY A 207 12.65 24.07 -0.74
N ILE A 208 11.42 23.77 -0.39
CA ILE A 208 10.86 23.95 0.96
C ILE A 208 10.91 22.60 1.65
N PHE A 209 11.73 22.50 2.70
CA PHE A 209 11.87 21.30 3.50
C PHE A 209 11.34 21.52 4.91
N LYS A 210 10.41 20.68 5.35
CA LYS A 210 10.00 20.62 6.75
C LYS A 210 10.03 19.18 7.21
N LEU A 211 10.47 18.95 8.44
CA LEU A 211 10.51 17.63 9.07
C LEU A 211 9.91 17.74 10.47
N ALA A 212 8.90 16.93 10.75
CA ALA A 212 8.38 16.71 12.09
C ALA A 212 8.71 15.29 12.51
N VAL A 213 9.31 15.11 13.68
CA VAL A 213 9.71 13.82 14.25
C VAL A 213 9.00 13.62 15.58
N ASP A 214 8.16 12.61 15.65
CA ASP A 214 7.47 12.21 16.87
C ASP A 214 8.32 11.21 17.65
N VAL A 215 8.85 11.60 18.79
CA VAL A 215 9.68 10.77 19.68
C VAL A 215 8.80 10.27 20.82
N ARG A 216 8.65 8.94 20.95
CA ARG A 216 7.94 8.30 22.07
C ARG A 216 8.89 7.83 23.16
N ASN A 217 8.41 7.76 24.40
CA ASN A 217 9.15 7.23 25.53
C ASN A 217 8.37 6.14 26.26
N HIS A 218 8.78 4.90 26.14
CA HIS A 218 8.29 3.74 26.88
C HIS A 218 9.16 3.36 28.08
N ALA A 219 10.17 4.19 28.43
CA ALA A 219 10.91 4.01 29.67
C ALA A 219 10.14 4.51 30.89
N LEU A 220 10.51 4.03 32.08
CA LEU A 220 9.84 4.38 33.33
C LEU A 220 10.08 5.82 33.80
N ALA A 221 11.09 6.50 33.23
CA ALA A 221 11.48 7.87 33.60
C ALA A 221 11.51 8.76 32.34
N GLY A 222 11.38 10.08 32.55
CA GLY A 222 11.61 11.07 31.51
C GLY A 222 13.06 11.01 31.00
N LYS A 223 13.23 11.29 29.72
CA LYS A 223 14.53 11.22 29.04
C LYS A 223 14.81 12.49 28.25
N LYS A 224 16.06 12.94 28.29
CA LYS A 224 16.57 14.02 27.44
C LYS A 224 17.25 13.42 26.24
N ILE A 225 16.72 13.74 25.07
CA ILE A 225 17.13 13.18 23.77
C ILE A 225 17.53 14.34 22.87
N GLN A 226 18.57 14.13 22.07
CA GLN A 226 18.90 15.00 20.97
C GLN A 226 18.40 14.37 19.67
N VAL A 227 17.58 15.11 18.93
CA VAL A 227 17.09 14.75 17.60
C VAL A 227 17.92 15.48 16.56
N LEU A 228 18.56 14.74 15.67
CA LEU A 228 19.36 15.29 14.57
C LEU A 228 18.77 14.83 13.25
N TYR A 229 18.91 15.67 12.21
CA TYR A 229 18.70 15.22 10.85
C TYR A 229 19.82 15.68 9.93
N GLU A 230 20.08 14.89 8.89
CA GLU A 230 20.93 15.23 7.76
C GLU A 230 20.19 14.90 6.47
N LEU A 231 20.15 15.84 5.53
CA LEU A 231 19.67 15.60 4.17
C LEU A 231 20.88 15.56 3.23
N ILE A 232 21.05 14.46 2.51
CA ILE A 232 22.26 14.16 1.74
C ILE A 232 21.85 13.98 0.28
N ASP A 233 22.45 14.72 -0.65
CA ASP A 233 22.29 14.49 -2.10
C ASP A 233 22.86 13.10 -2.44
N LYS A 234 22.02 12.20 -2.95
CA LYS A 234 22.43 10.79 -3.21
C LYS A 234 23.51 10.65 -4.27
N VAL A 235 23.61 11.60 -5.19
CA VAL A 235 24.60 11.56 -6.28
C VAL A 235 25.97 12.04 -5.82
N SER A 236 26.01 13.21 -5.14
CA SER A 236 27.26 13.81 -4.69
C SER A 236 27.75 13.31 -3.33
N GLY A 237 26.86 12.69 -2.53
CA GLY A 237 27.12 12.30 -1.15
C GLY A 237 27.28 13.48 -0.17
N ARG A 238 26.98 14.72 -0.60
CA ARG A 238 27.12 15.92 0.23
C ARG A 238 25.90 16.14 1.09
N VAL A 239 26.10 16.50 2.34
CA VAL A 239 25.05 17.02 3.21
C VAL A 239 24.64 18.41 2.72
N VAL A 240 23.38 18.54 2.27
CA VAL A 240 22.84 19.81 1.76
C VAL A 240 22.22 20.65 2.86
N VAL A 241 21.65 20.00 3.88
CA VAL A 241 21.14 20.66 5.08
C VAL A 241 21.18 19.69 6.27
N LYS A 242 21.31 20.22 7.47
CA LYS A 242 21.26 19.45 8.72
C LYS A 242 20.71 20.33 9.84
N GLY A 243 20.19 19.70 10.87
CA GLY A 243 19.72 20.37 12.07
C GLY A 243 19.82 19.48 13.30
N VAL A 244 19.72 20.11 14.45
CA VAL A 244 19.71 19.45 15.74
C VAL A 244 18.77 20.20 16.68
N SER A 245 18.05 19.45 17.52
CA SER A 245 17.20 19.99 18.57
C SER A 245 17.22 19.06 19.77
N ASP A 246 17.27 19.65 20.95
CA ASP A 246 17.10 18.92 22.20
C ASP A 246 15.60 18.72 22.48
N CYS A 247 15.26 17.58 23.04
CA CYS A 247 13.90 17.19 23.35
C CYS A 247 13.86 16.46 24.70
N GLU A 248 12.94 16.83 25.56
CA GLU A 248 12.66 16.11 26.79
C GLU A 248 11.30 15.40 26.64
N VAL A 249 11.32 14.07 26.75
CA VAL A 249 10.13 13.22 26.58
C VAL A 249 9.83 12.56 27.91
N LYS A 250 8.69 12.87 28.53
CA LYS A 250 8.26 12.23 29.76
C LYS A 250 7.91 10.77 29.54
N SER A 251 7.92 9.99 30.62
CA SER A 251 7.49 8.59 30.58
C SER A 251 6.07 8.46 30.03
N ALA A 252 5.87 7.50 29.12
CA ALA A 252 4.60 7.19 28.44
C ALA A 252 4.03 8.34 27.57
N GLU A 253 4.84 9.36 27.25
CA GLU A 253 4.45 10.46 26.36
C GLU A 253 5.13 10.36 24.98
N THR A 254 4.60 11.14 24.05
CA THR A 254 5.20 11.41 22.74
C THR A 254 5.42 12.92 22.60
N GLN A 255 6.60 13.32 22.13
CA GLN A 255 6.94 14.71 21.88
C GLN A 255 7.33 14.90 20.42
N THR A 256 6.76 15.91 19.75
CA THR A 256 7.11 16.27 18.38
C THR A 256 8.25 17.30 18.36
N VAL A 257 9.25 17.02 17.54
CA VAL A 257 10.35 17.95 17.21
C VAL A 257 10.26 18.34 15.75
N ALA A 258 10.25 19.66 15.48
CA ALA A 258 10.06 20.18 14.13
C ALA A 258 11.30 20.95 13.63
N PHE A 259 11.59 20.77 12.33
CA PHE A 259 12.66 21.46 11.62
C PHE A 259 12.12 22.06 10.32
N ASN A 260 12.67 23.21 9.93
CA ASN A 260 12.36 23.88 8.68
C ASN A 260 13.64 24.33 8.00
N ALA A 261 13.70 24.22 6.68
CA ALA A 261 14.81 24.72 5.88
C ALA A 261 14.32 25.12 4.47
N SER A 262 15.00 26.08 3.88
CA SER A 262 14.90 26.43 2.46
C SER A 262 16.21 26.03 1.78
N LEU A 263 16.12 25.37 0.62
CA LEU A 263 17.26 24.87 -0.13
C LEU A 263 17.29 25.52 -1.52
N PRO A 264 18.21 26.44 -1.78
CA PRO A 264 18.31 27.06 -3.10
C PRO A 264 18.67 26.05 -4.20
N GLY A 265 17.97 26.10 -5.34
CA GLY A 265 18.30 25.36 -6.54
C GLY A 265 18.29 23.83 -6.36
N VAL A 266 17.27 23.28 -5.70
CA VAL A 266 17.20 21.82 -5.50
C VAL A 266 17.01 21.07 -6.83
N LYS A 267 17.53 19.85 -6.89
CA LYS A 267 17.22 18.91 -7.96
C LYS A 267 15.82 18.34 -7.71
N THR A 268 14.91 18.66 -8.61
CA THR A 268 13.51 18.20 -8.50
C THR A 268 13.39 16.72 -8.81
N TRP A 269 12.41 16.06 -8.18
CA TRP A 269 12.03 14.69 -8.48
C TRP A 269 10.91 14.68 -9.52
N THR A 270 11.10 13.93 -10.60
CA THR A 270 10.11 13.68 -11.65
C THR A 270 10.27 12.26 -12.19
N SER A 271 9.33 11.81 -13.02
CA SER A 271 9.47 10.50 -13.69
C SER A 271 10.67 10.44 -14.66
N GLU A 272 11.07 11.57 -15.23
CA GLU A 272 12.20 11.64 -16.17
C GLU A 272 13.54 11.85 -15.45
N ALA A 273 13.51 12.49 -14.29
CA ALA A 273 14.68 12.78 -13.47
C ALA A 273 14.37 12.50 -11.99
N PRO A 274 14.40 11.25 -11.54
CA PRO A 274 14.05 10.86 -10.18
C PRO A 274 15.17 11.20 -9.18
N ASN A 275 15.48 12.49 -9.04
CA ASN A 275 16.52 12.95 -8.14
C ASN A 275 16.09 12.77 -6.69
N LEU A 276 16.86 12.03 -5.93
CA LEU A 276 16.61 11.71 -4.53
C LEU A 276 17.69 12.25 -3.62
N TYR A 277 17.26 12.62 -2.43
CA TYR A 277 18.09 12.90 -1.28
C TYR A 277 17.90 11.81 -0.22
N LYS A 278 18.95 11.48 0.53
CA LYS A 278 18.85 10.58 1.68
C LYS A 278 18.69 11.41 2.95
N LEU A 279 17.53 11.30 3.58
CA LEU A 279 17.30 11.81 4.94
C LEU A 279 17.82 10.78 5.94
N LEU A 280 18.61 11.23 6.91
CA LEU A 280 18.94 10.46 8.11
C LEU A 280 18.36 11.17 9.32
N ILE A 281 17.49 10.52 10.06
CA ILE A 281 17.00 10.97 11.37
C ILE A 281 17.80 10.21 12.43
N THR A 282 18.45 10.90 13.35
CA THR A 282 19.30 10.29 14.38
C THR A 282 18.82 10.71 15.76
N LEU A 283 18.60 9.75 16.65
CA LEU A 283 18.39 9.99 18.07
C LEU A 283 19.68 9.73 18.86
N LYS A 284 19.95 10.61 19.83
CA LYS A 284 21.05 10.43 20.79
C LYS A 284 20.57 10.65 22.22
N GLU A 285 21.05 9.79 23.12
CA GLU A 285 20.98 10.00 24.56
C GLU A 285 22.41 10.32 25.07
N GLY A 286 22.66 11.56 25.45
CA GLY A 286 24.02 12.05 25.71
C GLY A 286 24.92 11.97 24.47
N SER A 287 26.01 11.22 24.55
CA SER A 287 26.92 10.96 23.42
C SER A 287 26.57 9.72 22.60
N GLU A 288 25.66 8.89 23.09
CA GLU A 288 25.32 7.61 22.46
C GLU A 288 24.27 7.81 21.37
N VAL A 289 24.51 7.21 20.19
CA VAL A 289 23.51 7.10 19.12
C VAL A 289 22.64 5.90 19.41
N THR A 290 21.35 6.12 19.67
CA THR A 290 20.38 5.08 20.03
C THR A 290 19.60 4.58 18.84
N GLU A 291 19.32 5.44 17.84
CA GLU A 291 18.56 5.08 16.64
C GLU A 291 18.99 5.93 15.44
N ILE A 292 18.99 5.34 14.23
CA ILE A 292 19.14 6.06 12.96
C ILE A 292 18.11 5.51 11.98
N ILE A 293 17.31 6.40 11.40
CA ILE A 293 16.30 6.07 10.39
C ILE A 293 16.69 6.71 9.06
N PRO A 294 16.96 5.93 8.01
CA PRO A 294 17.15 6.43 6.66
C PRO A 294 15.83 6.51 5.90
N PHE A 295 15.66 7.55 5.09
CA PHE A 295 14.52 7.67 4.19
C PHE A 295 14.92 8.40 2.89
N ASN A 296 14.21 8.11 1.76
CA ASN A 296 14.42 8.84 0.52
C ASN A 296 13.48 10.05 0.45
N VAL A 297 14.00 11.19 0.03
CA VAL A 297 13.25 12.44 -0.11
C VAL A 297 13.41 12.95 -1.54
N GLY A 298 12.29 13.35 -2.17
CA GLY A 298 12.28 13.97 -3.50
C GLY A 298 11.49 15.28 -3.47
N PHE A 299 12.09 16.36 -3.99
CA PHE A 299 11.43 17.65 -4.05
C PHE A 299 10.52 17.73 -5.27
N ARG A 300 9.23 17.91 -5.05
CA ARG A 300 8.22 18.07 -6.10
C ARG A 300 7.03 18.87 -5.59
N ARG A 301 6.33 19.50 -6.50
CA ARG A 301 5.08 20.20 -6.21
C ARG A 301 3.97 19.72 -7.15
N ILE A 302 2.84 19.35 -6.58
CA ILE A 302 1.68 18.81 -7.27
C ILE A 302 0.55 19.82 -7.10
N GLU A 303 -0.11 20.20 -8.18
CA GLU A 303 -1.15 21.22 -8.15
C GLU A 303 -2.23 20.94 -9.18
N ILE A 304 -3.47 21.28 -8.85
CA ILE A 304 -4.58 21.35 -9.82
C ILE A 304 -4.90 22.81 -10.00
N LYS A 305 -4.77 23.32 -11.24
CA LYS A 305 -4.95 24.74 -11.55
C LYS A 305 -5.70 24.95 -12.86
N ALA A 306 -6.44 26.06 -12.92
CA ALA A 306 -6.95 26.59 -14.18
C ALA A 306 -5.80 27.19 -15.01
N ILE A 307 -5.85 27.02 -16.33
CA ILE A 307 -4.90 27.60 -17.30
C ILE A 307 -5.62 28.61 -18.19
N ASP A 308 -4.84 29.45 -18.90
CA ASP A 308 -5.41 30.55 -19.71
C ASP A 308 -6.19 30.08 -20.95
N GLN A 309 -6.04 28.82 -21.35
CA GLN A 309 -6.79 28.25 -22.47
C GLN A 309 -8.25 28.00 -22.09
N ILE A 310 -9.18 28.53 -22.91
CA ILE A 310 -10.64 28.47 -22.68
C ILE A 310 -11.24 27.27 -23.43
N ALA A 311 -12.04 26.49 -22.74
CA ALA A 311 -12.81 25.39 -23.31
C ALA A 311 -14.11 25.87 -23.99
N LYS A 312 -14.81 24.98 -24.70
CA LYS A 312 -16.05 25.27 -25.41
C LYS A 312 -17.19 25.74 -24.48
N ASN A 313 -17.18 25.36 -23.23
CA ASN A 313 -18.13 25.84 -22.20
C ASN A 313 -17.87 27.28 -21.73
N GLY A 314 -16.86 27.96 -22.27
CA GLY A 314 -16.47 29.32 -21.90
C GLY A 314 -15.66 29.44 -20.62
N LYS A 315 -15.26 28.33 -20.00
CA LYS A 315 -14.42 28.31 -18.77
C LYS A 315 -12.98 27.92 -19.09
N PRO A 316 -12.01 28.33 -18.27
CA PRO A 316 -10.65 27.84 -18.37
C PRO A 316 -10.57 26.31 -18.21
N TYR A 317 -9.65 25.68 -18.93
CA TYR A 317 -9.31 24.27 -18.63
C TYR A 317 -8.63 24.16 -17.26
N VAL A 318 -9.00 23.13 -16.52
CA VAL A 318 -8.37 22.79 -15.24
C VAL A 318 -7.47 21.58 -15.45
N VAL A 319 -6.21 21.70 -15.03
CA VAL A 319 -5.17 20.70 -15.28
C VAL A 319 -4.38 20.37 -14.02
N LEU A 320 -3.86 19.16 -14.01
CA LEU A 320 -2.86 18.70 -13.05
C LEU A 320 -1.47 19.16 -13.50
N LEU A 321 -0.72 19.75 -12.59
CA LEU A 321 0.67 20.18 -12.79
C LEU A 321 1.61 19.42 -11.87
N ILE A 322 2.77 19.06 -12.39
CA ILE A 322 3.93 18.62 -11.61
C ILE A 322 5.05 19.62 -11.84
N ASN A 323 5.55 20.21 -10.75
CA ASN A 323 6.59 21.24 -10.80
C ASN A 323 6.26 22.36 -11.81
N GLY A 324 4.99 22.81 -11.82
CA GLY A 324 4.50 23.85 -12.70
C GLY A 324 4.24 23.44 -14.16
N GLN A 325 4.45 22.19 -14.53
CA GLN A 325 4.28 21.70 -15.90
C GLN A 325 3.09 20.75 -16.02
N PRO A 326 2.23 20.89 -17.06
CA PRO A 326 1.17 19.92 -17.32
C PRO A 326 1.72 18.52 -17.56
N LEU A 327 1.09 17.52 -16.98
CA LEU A 327 1.53 16.12 -17.07
C LEU A 327 0.54 15.28 -17.88
N LYS A 328 1.04 14.39 -18.73
CA LYS A 328 0.26 13.28 -19.29
C LYS A 328 0.66 11.99 -18.56
N LEU A 329 -0.30 11.39 -17.89
CA LEU A 329 -0.15 10.14 -17.14
C LEU A 329 -0.27 8.95 -18.08
N LYS A 330 0.84 8.30 -18.38
CA LYS A 330 0.92 7.09 -19.21
C LYS A 330 1.02 5.90 -18.25
N GLY A 331 -0.12 5.42 -17.79
CA GLY A 331 -0.20 4.50 -16.67
C GLY A 331 -0.75 3.13 -17.00
N VAL A 332 -0.50 2.23 -16.08
CA VAL A 332 -1.08 0.88 -16.01
C VAL A 332 -1.59 0.60 -14.61
N ASN A 333 -2.62 -0.22 -14.51
CA ASN A 333 -3.03 -0.86 -13.26
C ASN A 333 -2.13 -2.05 -12.99
N ILE A 334 -1.73 -2.28 -11.75
CA ILE A 334 -0.86 -3.38 -11.38
C ILE A 334 -1.30 -4.08 -10.09
N HIS A 335 -1.59 -5.39 -10.20
CA HIS A 335 -1.78 -6.27 -9.05
C HIS A 335 -0.43 -6.84 -8.56
N GLU A 336 -0.37 -7.24 -7.28
CA GLU A 336 0.64 -8.19 -6.82
C GLU A 336 0.28 -9.57 -7.35
N HIS A 337 0.96 -10.00 -8.39
CA HIS A 337 0.71 -11.29 -9.00
C HIS A 337 1.97 -11.91 -9.60
N ASN A 338 2.12 -13.21 -9.38
CA ASN A 338 3.10 -14.07 -10.02
C ASN A 338 2.45 -15.41 -10.33
N GLU A 339 2.71 -15.95 -11.51
CA GLU A 339 2.07 -17.18 -12.00
C GLU A 339 2.38 -18.42 -11.15
N GLU A 340 3.51 -18.44 -10.44
CA GLU A 340 3.96 -19.57 -9.62
C GLU A 340 3.62 -19.39 -8.13
N THR A 341 3.74 -18.16 -7.61
CA THR A 341 3.66 -17.86 -6.17
C THR A 341 2.37 -17.18 -5.73
N GLY A 342 1.48 -16.86 -6.69
CA GLY A 342 0.23 -16.15 -6.43
C GLY A 342 0.47 -14.68 -6.14
N HIS A 343 0.10 -14.21 -4.95
CA HIS A 343 0.21 -12.79 -4.58
C HIS A 343 1.57 -12.42 -3.93
N TYR A 344 2.49 -13.34 -3.87
CA TYR A 344 3.86 -13.04 -3.46
C TYR A 344 4.72 -12.63 -4.65
N VAL A 345 5.24 -11.41 -4.63
CA VAL A 345 6.05 -10.82 -5.69
C VAL A 345 7.44 -10.51 -5.16
N THR A 346 8.47 -11.01 -5.82
CA THR A 346 9.87 -10.77 -5.44
C THR A 346 10.36 -9.39 -5.92
N GLU A 347 11.37 -8.84 -5.26
CA GLU A 347 12.01 -7.59 -5.72
C GLU A 347 12.57 -7.72 -7.14
N GLU A 348 13.09 -8.89 -7.50
CA GLU A 348 13.62 -9.15 -8.86
C GLU A 348 12.52 -8.97 -9.92
N LEU A 349 11.32 -9.51 -9.66
CA LEU A 349 10.18 -9.34 -10.56
C LEU A 349 9.73 -7.88 -10.63
N MET A 350 9.63 -7.19 -9.48
CA MET A 350 9.29 -5.76 -9.44
C MET A 350 10.26 -4.92 -10.28
N ARG A 351 11.57 -5.19 -10.20
CA ARG A 351 12.58 -4.49 -11.01
C ARG A 351 12.43 -4.75 -12.50
N LYS A 352 12.16 -6.00 -12.87
CA LYS A 352 11.89 -6.38 -14.27
C LYS A 352 10.66 -5.64 -14.81
N ASP A 353 9.58 -5.57 -14.05
CA ASP A 353 8.37 -4.85 -14.43
C ASP A 353 8.67 -3.35 -14.63
N PHE A 354 9.38 -2.72 -13.70
CA PHE A 354 9.69 -1.30 -13.78
C PHE A 354 10.63 -0.97 -14.94
N GLU A 355 11.61 -1.82 -15.22
CA GLU A 355 12.47 -1.68 -16.41
C GLU A 355 11.64 -1.76 -17.70
N LEU A 356 10.70 -2.70 -17.78
CA LEU A 356 9.81 -2.82 -18.93
C LEU A 356 8.87 -1.62 -19.05
N MET A 357 8.30 -1.14 -17.95
CA MET A 357 7.47 0.07 -17.92
C MET A 357 8.24 1.28 -18.45
N LYS A 358 9.46 1.51 -17.94
CA LYS A 358 10.30 2.64 -18.38
C LYS A 358 10.71 2.54 -19.84
N ARG A 359 11.06 1.34 -20.33
CA ARG A 359 11.37 1.10 -21.75
C ARG A 359 10.19 1.37 -22.69
N ASN A 360 8.96 1.25 -22.17
CA ASN A 360 7.73 1.50 -22.92
C ASN A 360 7.12 2.90 -22.61
N ASN A 361 7.89 3.81 -22.04
CA ASN A 361 7.49 5.18 -21.72
C ASN A 361 6.30 5.30 -20.75
N LEU A 362 6.08 4.31 -19.90
CA LEU A 362 5.15 4.44 -18.78
C LEU A 362 5.79 5.29 -17.68
N ASN A 363 5.01 6.18 -17.09
CA ASN A 363 5.49 7.09 -16.04
C ASN A 363 4.69 7.02 -14.74
N THR A 364 3.65 6.19 -14.70
CA THR A 364 2.78 6.09 -13.53
C THR A 364 2.17 4.70 -13.40
N VAL A 365 1.84 4.32 -12.17
CA VAL A 365 1.14 3.07 -11.83
C VAL A 365 -0.02 3.34 -10.88
N ARG A 366 -1.15 2.69 -11.10
CA ARG A 366 -2.23 2.61 -10.11
C ARG A 366 -2.14 1.26 -9.41
N LEU A 367 -2.11 1.31 -8.09
CA LEU A 367 -2.04 0.11 -7.26
C LEU A 367 -3.43 -0.46 -7.06
N CYS A 368 -3.82 -1.34 -7.95
CA CYS A 368 -5.15 -1.93 -7.95
C CYS A 368 -5.18 -3.20 -7.08
N HIS A 369 -6.03 -3.31 -6.05
CA HIS A 369 -6.84 -2.23 -5.49
C HIS A 369 -6.50 -2.17 -4.00
N TYR A 370 -5.23 -1.97 -3.68
CA TYR A 370 -4.65 -2.01 -2.32
C TYR A 370 -3.22 -1.49 -2.30
N PRO A 371 -2.71 -1.06 -1.14
CA PRO A 371 -1.29 -0.72 -0.98
C PRO A 371 -0.40 -1.95 -1.20
N GLN A 372 0.68 -1.77 -1.94
CA GLN A 372 1.62 -2.84 -2.24
C GLN A 372 2.73 -2.98 -1.20
N ASP A 373 3.67 -3.90 -1.42
CA ASP A 373 4.83 -4.07 -0.56
C ASP A 373 5.63 -2.76 -0.45
N ARG A 374 6.27 -2.55 0.70
CA ARG A 374 7.08 -1.37 0.95
C ARG A 374 8.17 -1.16 -0.11
N ARG A 375 8.80 -2.24 -0.54
CA ARG A 375 9.88 -2.18 -1.53
C ARG A 375 9.42 -1.65 -2.87
N PHE A 376 8.16 -1.88 -3.23
CA PHE A 376 7.55 -1.33 -4.43
C PHE A 376 7.62 0.20 -4.48
N TYR A 377 7.27 0.88 -3.38
CA TYR A 377 7.31 2.36 -3.30
C TYR A 377 8.75 2.88 -3.37
N GLU A 378 9.68 2.22 -2.69
CA GLU A 378 11.10 2.60 -2.75
C GLU A 378 11.64 2.49 -4.18
N LEU A 379 11.26 1.46 -4.90
CA LEU A 379 11.62 1.28 -6.30
C LEU A 379 10.90 2.31 -7.20
N CYS A 380 9.63 2.65 -6.95
CA CYS A 380 8.96 3.75 -7.66
C CYS A 380 9.69 5.09 -7.46
N ASP A 381 10.19 5.37 -6.24
CA ASP A 381 11.03 6.55 -5.98
C ASP A 381 12.31 6.53 -6.82
N GLU A 382 12.97 5.38 -6.92
CA GLU A 382 14.25 5.20 -7.62
C GLU A 382 14.11 5.22 -9.15
N TYR A 383 13.09 4.55 -9.70
CA TYR A 383 12.84 4.47 -11.13
C TYR A 383 12.08 5.68 -11.69
N GLY A 384 11.48 6.50 -10.84
CA GLY A 384 10.64 7.63 -11.25
C GLY A 384 9.31 7.15 -11.83
N LEU A 385 8.48 6.52 -11.01
CA LEU A 385 7.10 6.20 -11.34
C LEU A 385 6.19 6.94 -10.38
N TYR A 386 5.25 7.72 -10.92
CA TYR A 386 4.18 8.32 -10.11
C TYR A 386 3.24 7.22 -9.61
N VAL A 387 2.93 7.23 -8.32
CA VAL A 387 2.06 6.23 -7.70
C VAL A 387 0.68 6.83 -7.42
N TYR A 388 -0.35 6.17 -7.92
CA TYR A 388 -1.73 6.35 -7.54
C TYR A 388 -2.03 5.27 -6.50
N ASP A 389 -1.87 5.63 -5.22
CA ASP A 389 -1.96 4.70 -4.08
C ASP A 389 -3.41 4.53 -3.64
N GLU A 390 -3.87 3.28 -3.53
CA GLU A 390 -5.28 2.97 -3.33
C GLU A 390 -5.53 2.22 -2.02
N ALA A 391 -6.56 2.64 -1.29
CA ALA A 391 -6.98 1.99 -0.05
C ALA A 391 -7.51 0.58 -0.35
N ASN A 392 -7.21 -0.39 0.53
CA ASN A 392 -7.66 -1.78 0.42
C ASN A 392 -9.18 -1.89 0.69
N ILE A 393 -9.98 -1.29 -0.20
CA ILE A 393 -11.44 -1.21 -0.11
C ILE A 393 -12.05 -1.48 -1.47
N GLU A 394 -12.70 -2.65 -1.58
CA GLU A 394 -13.60 -2.97 -2.68
C GLU A 394 -14.76 -3.81 -2.18
N SER A 395 -15.98 -3.41 -2.53
CA SER A 395 -17.21 -4.16 -2.19
C SER A 395 -18.11 -4.33 -3.41
N HIS A 396 -17.50 -4.74 -4.54
CA HIS A 396 -18.13 -4.81 -5.86
C HIS A 396 -19.42 -5.65 -5.84
N GLY A 397 -19.49 -6.72 -5.06
CA GLY A 397 -20.70 -7.51 -4.88
C GLY A 397 -21.91 -6.77 -4.30
N MET A 398 -21.73 -5.55 -3.78
CA MET A 398 -22.77 -4.74 -3.12
C MET A 398 -22.82 -3.28 -3.58
N TYR A 399 -22.02 -2.84 -4.55
CA TYR A 399 -21.86 -1.41 -4.82
C TYR A 399 -23.00 -0.74 -5.58
N TYR A 400 -23.85 -1.51 -6.25
CA TYR A 400 -24.96 -0.96 -7.06
C TYR A 400 -26.11 -0.40 -6.24
N ASP A 401 -26.27 -0.81 -4.97
CA ASP A 401 -27.34 -0.31 -4.11
C ASP A 401 -26.87 0.96 -3.37
N LEU A 402 -27.20 2.11 -3.95
CA LEU A 402 -26.81 3.42 -3.42
C LEU A 402 -27.72 3.92 -2.29
N ARG A 403 -28.79 3.18 -1.92
CA ARG A 403 -29.60 3.54 -0.77
C ARG A 403 -28.77 3.46 0.50
N LYS A 404 -29.12 4.31 1.50
CA LYS A 404 -28.43 4.27 2.80
C LYS A 404 -28.45 2.86 3.39
N GLY A 405 -27.26 2.31 3.64
CA GLY A 405 -27.07 0.95 4.12
C GLY A 405 -27.14 -0.14 3.03
N GLY A 406 -27.41 0.22 1.78
CA GLY A 406 -27.48 -0.72 0.66
C GLY A 406 -26.08 -1.17 0.21
N SER A 407 -25.14 -0.24 0.03
CA SER A 407 -23.73 -0.53 -0.16
C SER A 407 -22.94 -0.34 1.14
N LEU A 408 -21.79 -1.02 1.28
CA LEU A 408 -20.93 -0.84 2.46
C LEU A 408 -20.35 0.58 2.49
N GLY A 409 -20.05 1.18 1.35
CA GLY A 409 -19.59 2.56 1.24
C GLY A 409 -20.57 3.61 1.76
N ASN A 410 -21.87 3.29 1.81
CA ASN A 410 -22.92 4.17 2.33
C ASN A 410 -23.60 3.62 3.61
N ASN A 411 -22.99 2.66 4.28
CA ASN A 411 -23.45 2.14 5.57
C ASN A 411 -22.55 2.68 6.70
N PRO A 412 -23.04 3.58 7.56
CA PRO A 412 -22.23 4.16 8.66
C PRO A 412 -21.65 3.16 9.65
N GLU A 413 -22.23 1.97 9.80
CA GLU A 413 -21.68 0.91 10.66
C GLU A 413 -20.34 0.40 10.16
N TRP A 414 -20.07 0.56 8.85
CA TRP A 414 -18.81 0.22 8.19
C TRP A 414 -17.81 1.38 8.10
N LEU A 415 -18.09 2.53 8.73
CA LEU A 415 -17.15 3.66 8.72
C LEU A 415 -15.79 3.28 9.32
N LYS A 416 -15.80 2.59 10.47
CA LYS A 416 -14.55 2.25 11.17
C LYS A 416 -13.62 1.38 10.32
N PRO A 417 -14.06 0.29 9.65
CA PRO A 417 -13.22 -0.47 8.74
C PRO A 417 -12.72 0.34 7.52
N HIS A 418 -13.56 1.20 6.93
CA HIS A 418 -13.14 2.08 5.82
C HIS A 418 -12.04 3.04 6.28
N MET A 419 -12.28 3.73 7.40
CA MET A 419 -11.30 4.69 7.96
C MET A 419 -10.00 4.00 8.35
N TYR A 420 -10.06 2.80 8.94
CA TYR A 420 -8.87 2.04 9.32
C TYR A 420 -7.97 1.73 8.12
N ARG A 421 -8.55 1.23 7.02
CA ARG A 421 -7.82 0.89 5.78
C ARG A 421 -7.25 2.14 5.10
N THR A 422 -8.03 3.21 5.03
CA THR A 422 -7.61 4.50 4.48
C THR A 422 -6.48 5.12 5.31
N ALA A 423 -6.60 5.11 6.63
CA ALA A 423 -5.58 5.65 7.52
C ALA A 423 -4.28 4.83 7.46
N ASN A 424 -4.37 3.49 7.44
CA ASN A 424 -3.20 2.62 7.33
C ASN A 424 -2.42 2.88 6.02
N MET A 425 -3.11 2.99 4.89
CA MET A 425 -2.48 3.37 3.62
C MET A 425 -1.77 4.72 3.75
N TYR A 426 -2.49 5.74 4.18
CA TYR A 426 -1.97 7.11 4.25
C TYR A 426 -0.76 7.22 5.21
N GLU A 427 -0.91 6.78 6.46
CA GLU A 427 0.12 6.92 7.49
C GLU A 427 1.40 6.16 7.12
N ARG A 428 1.27 5.01 6.49
CA ARG A 428 2.40 4.23 6.01
C ARG A 428 3.13 4.90 4.84
N ASN A 429 2.38 5.49 3.89
CA ASN A 429 2.93 5.87 2.58
C ASN A 429 3.08 7.38 2.37
N LYS A 430 2.65 8.21 3.32
CA LYS A 430 2.61 9.69 3.23
C LYS A 430 3.92 10.36 2.86
N ASN A 431 5.05 9.75 3.18
CA ASN A 431 6.37 10.35 2.99
C ASN A 431 7.05 9.98 1.65
N TYR A 432 6.56 8.96 0.92
CA TYR A 432 7.19 8.55 -0.34
C TYR A 432 7.06 9.61 -1.43
N PRO A 433 8.18 10.04 -2.06
CA PRO A 433 8.13 11.00 -3.17
C PRO A 433 7.29 10.51 -4.36
N SER A 434 7.28 9.23 -4.65
CA SER A 434 6.49 8.65 -5.74
C SER A 434 4.98 8.74 -5.54
N VAL A 435 4.48 8.70 -4.30
CA VAL A 435 3.04 8.81 -4.02
C VAL A 435 2.54 10.21 -4.39
N THR A 436 1.81 10.27 -5.50
CA THR A 436 1.36 11.50 -6.14
C THR A 436 -0.13 11.74 -5.97
N PHE A 437 -0.91 10.66 -5.91
CA PHE A 437 -2.37 10.67 -5.77
C PHE A 437 -2.81 9.65 -4.73
N TRP A 438 -3.92 9.96 -4.07
CA TRP A 438 -4.62 9.06 -3.17
C TRP A 438 -5.91 8.57 -3.80
N SER A 439 -6.21 7.28 -3.65
CA SER A 439 -7.49 6.68 -4.01
C SER A 439 -8.19 6.13 -2.77
N LEU A 440 -9.48 6.40 -2.68
CA LEU A 440 -10.29 5.95 -1.54
C LEU A 440 -10.66 4.46 -1.62
N GLY A 441 -10.47 3.84 -2.78
CA GLY A 441 -10.82 2.44 -3.05
C GLY A 441 -11.31 2.25 -4.47
N ASN A 442 -11.86 1.08 -4.74
CA ASN A 442 -12.41 0.68 -6.03
C ASN A 442 -13.82 0.10 -5.86
N GLU A 443 -14.69 0.32 -6.82
CA GLU A 443 -16.00 -0.33 -7.05
C GLU A 443 -16.79 -0.70 -5.77
N ALA A 444 -16.95 0.28 -4.87
CA ALA A 444 -17.59 0.07 -3.57
C ALA A 444 -18.83 0.96 -3.33
N GLY A 445 -19.40 1.53 -4.41
CA GLY A 445 -20.45 2.56 -4.33
C GLY A 445 -19.88 3.88 -3.82
N ASN A 446 -20.73 4.88 -3.60
CA ASN A 446 -20.34 6.14 -2.99
C ASN A 446 -21.30 6.50 -1.86
N GLY A 447 -20.86 7.31 -0.91
CA GLY A 447 -21.68 7.77 0.19
C GLY A 447 -20.90 8.10 1.45
N TYR A 448 -21.57 7.99 2.59
CA TYR A 448 -21.11 8.52 3.86
C TYR A 448 -19.66 8.13 4.22
N ASN A 449 -19.28 6.85 4.07
CA ASN A 449 -17.95 6.39 4.47
C ASN A 449 -16.86 6.99 3.57
N PHE A 450 -17.10 7.07 2.26
CA PHE A 450 -16.17 7.70 1.32
C PHE A 450 -16.09 9.22 1.48
N TYR A 451 -17.18 9.89 1.88
CA TYR A 451 -17.13 11.31 2.25
C TYR A 451 -16.23 11.53 3.47
N GLN A 452 -16.33 10.67 4.49
CA GLN A 452 -15.52 10.79 5.70
C GLN A 452 -14.04 10.48 5.44
N THR A 453 -13.73 9.45 4.64
CA THR A 453 -12.34 9.11 4.30
C THR A 453 -11.69 10.17 3.41
N TYR A 454 -12.44 10.76 2.46
CA TYR A 454 -11.99 11.90 1.67
C TYR A 454 -11.60 13.09 2.54
N LEU A 455 -12.54 13.52 3.39
CA LEU A 455 -12.31 14.66 4.30
C LEU A 455 -11.14 14.41 5.25
N TRP A 456 -10.97 13.16 5.70
CA TRP A 456 -9.88 12.81 6.58
C TRP A 456 -8.52 12.94 5.86
N ILE A 457 -8.35 12.35 4.67
CA ILE A 457 -7.08 12.49 3.92
C ILE A 457 -6.82 13.96 3.59
N LYS A 458 -7.81 14.70 3.09
CA LYS A 458 -7.65 16.14 2.79
C LYS A 458 -7.23 16.92 4.03
N GLY A 459 -7.78 16.59 5.20
CA GLY A 459 -7.36 17.19 6.46
C GLY A 459 -5.92 16.87 6.85
N GLN A 460 -5.48 15.62 6.65
CA GLN A 460 -4.10 15.20 6.97
C GLN A 460 -3.07 15.74 5.97
N ASP A 461 -3.38 15.69 4.68
CA ASP A 461 -2.42 15.98 3.61
C ASP A 461 -2.34 17.48 3.23
N LYS A 462 -3.34 18.28 3.60
CA LYS A 462 -3.41 19.71 3.26
C LYS A 462 -2.16 20.50 3.67
N GLU A 463 -1.64 20.23 4.85
CA GLU A 463 -0.42 20.88 5.36
C GLU A 463 0.85 20.09 5.04
N LEU A 464 0.71 18.86 4.53
CA LEU A 464 1.83 18.02 4.13
C LEU A 464 2.22 18.31 2.69
N MET A 465 1.43 17.89 1.72
CA MET A 465 1.71 18.01 0.28
C MET A 465 0.49 18.43 -0.54
N ASP A 466 -0.70 18.43 0.05
CA ASP A 466 -2.01 18.72 -0.58
C ASP A 466 -2.25 17.93 -1.88
N ARG A 467 -1.92 16.65 -1.84
CA ARG A 467 -2.06 15.75 -2.99
C ARG A 467 -3.52 15.52 -3.34
N PRO A 468 -3.84 15.34 -4.64
CA PRO A 468 -5.19 14.98 -5.06
C PRO A 468 -5.68 13.68 -4.45
N VAL A 469 -6.93 13.69 -3.98
CA VAL A 469 -7.66 12.54 -3.46
C VAL A 469 -8.78 12.21 -4.43
N ASN A 470 -8.83 10.98 -4.92
CA ASN A 470 -9.73 10.61 -6.00
C ASN A 470 -10.54 9.36 -5.65
N TYR A 471 -11.70 9.25 -6.29
CA TYR A 471 -12.53 8.05 -6.20
C TYR A 471 -13.42 7.91 -7.44
N GLU A 472 -13.39 6.77 -8.11
CA GLU A 472 -14.05 6.60 -9.43
C GLU A 472 -15.58 6.62 -9.31
N ARG A 473 -16.15 6.07 -8.21
CA ARG A 473 -17.61 6.08 -7.97
C ARG A 473 -18.12 7.41 -7.44
N ALA A 474 -17.24 8.36 -7.08
CA ALA A 474 -17.65 9.74 -6.84
C ALA A 474 -18.08 10.46 -8.12
N GLN A 475 -17.60 10.02 -9.28
CA GLN A 475 -17.91 10.65 -10.57
C GLN A 475 -17.67 12.17 -10.53
N TRP A 476 -18.73 12.98 -10.57
CA TRP A 476 -18.68 14.45 -10.49
C TRP A 476 -19.02 14.99 -9.09
N GLU A 477 -19.19 14.15 -8.10
CA GLU A 477 -19.41 14.60 -6.74
C GLU A 477 -18.17 15.29 -6.17
N TRP A 478 -18.32 15.92 -5.01
CA TRP A 478 -17.30 16.75 -4.39
C TRP A 478 -16.13 15.96 -3.75
N ASN A 479 -16.31 14.67 -3.51
CA ASN A 479 -15.31 13.82 -2.86
C ASN A 479 -14.33 13.17 -3.84
N THR A 480 -13.97 13.90 -4.88
CA THR A 480 -12.89 13.57 -5.81
C THR A 480 -12.28 14.83 -6.42
N ASP A 481 -10.97 14.97 -6.37
CA ASP A 481 -10.26 16.14 -6.90
C ASP A 481 -10.04 16.07 -8.42
N MET A 482 -10.03 14.85 -8.98
CA MET A 482 -10.01 14.60 -10.43
C MET A 482 -11.21 13.73 -10.82
N TYR A 483 -11.66 13.83 -12.05
CA TYR A 483 -12.61 12.87 -12.59
C TYR A 483 -11.85 11.66 -13.14
N VAL A 484 -12.09 10.50 -12.56
CA VAL A 484 -11.33 9.27 -12.82
C VAL A 484 -12.23 8.12 -13.29
N PRO A 485 -12.86 8.27 -14.50
CA PRO A 485 -13.83 7.30 -15.00
C PRO A 485 -13.18 5.96 -15.32
N GLN A 486 -14.02 4.90 -15.37
CA GLN A 486 -13.64 3.60 -15.88
C GLN A 486 -14.17 3.44 -17.32
N TYR A 487 -13.33 2.94 -18.21
CA TYR A 487 -13.60 2.55 -19.59
C TYR A 487 -14.35 3.59 -20.47
N PRO A 488 -13.93 4.87 -20.47
CA PRO A 488 -14.54 5.88 -21.35
C PRO A 488 -14.20 5.59 -22.82
N SER A 489 -15.18 5.79 -23.72
CA SER A 489 -14.92 5.70 -25.16
C SER A 489 -14.11 6.90 -25.68
N ALA A 490 -13.49 6.76 -26.85
CA ALA A 490 -12.78 7.88 -27.51
C ALA A 490 -13.73 9.06 -27.82
N GLU A 491 -15.00 8.77 -28.19
CA GLU A 491 -16.02 9.80 -28.44
C GLU A 491 -16.35 10.55 -27.15
N TRP A 492 -16.47 9.83 -26.03
CA TRP A 492 -16.72 10.48 -24.74
C TRP A 492 -15.53 11.35 -24.32
N LEU A 493 -14.29 10.86 -24.49
CA LEU A 493 -13.07 11.64 -24.22
C LEU A 493 -13.04 12.90 -25.08
N ARG A 494 -13.36 12.82 -26.38
CA ARG A 494 -13.47 13.98 -27.25
C ARG A 494 -14.51 14.96 -26.73
N TYR A 495 -15.70 14.48 -26.37
CA TYR A 495 -16.78 15.35 -25.90
C TYR A 495 -16.38 16.11 -24.63
N ILE A 496 -15.87 15.44 -23.62
CA ILE A 496 -15.48 16.09 -22.35
C ILE A 496 -14.21 16.94 -22.51
N GLY A 497 -13.29 16.54 -23.39
CA GLY A 497 -12.11 17.31 -23.74
C GLY A 497 -12.49 18.64 -24.41
N GLU A 498 -13.40 18.61 -25.39
CA GLU A 498 -13.88 19.79 -26.10
C GLU A 498 -14.71 20.71 -25.20
N THR A 499 -15.64 20.14 -24.47
CA THR A 499 -16.56 20.88 -23.58
C THR A 499 -15.80 21.52 -22.42
N GLY A 500 -14.76 20.88 -21.92
CA GLY A 500 -14.05 21.26 -20.70
C GLY A 500 -14.73 20.73 -19.44
N SER A 501 -13.96 20.64 -18.37
CA SER A 501 -14.37 20.15 -17.05
C SER A 501 -13.86 21.07 -15.94
N ASP A 502 -14.48 21.00 -14.76
CA ASP A 502 -14.08 21.75 -13.56
C ASP A 502 -12.86 21.14 -12.85
N ARG A 503 -12.38 20.01 -13.32
CA ARG A 503 -11.24 19.25 -12.78
C ARG A 503 -10.56 18.44 -13.89
N PRO A 504 -9.30 17.97 -13.67
CA PRO A 504 -8.63 17.07 -14.61
C PRO A 504 -9.39 15.77 -14.82
N VAL A 505 -9.28 15.19 -16.02
CA VAL A 505 -9.89 13.90 -16.39
C VAL A 505 -8.78 12.88 -16.63
N VAL A 506 -8.77 11.82 -15.82
CA VAL A 506 -7.76 10.77 -15.84
C VAL A 506 -8.43 9.41 -15.61
N PRO A 507 -8.84 8.68 -16.66
CA PRO A 507 -9.42 7.35 -16.49
C PRO A 507 -8.60 6.47 -15.56
N SER A 508 -9.21 6.00 -14.46
CA SER A 508 -8.58 5.04 -13.54
C SER A 508 -8.40 3.67 -14.18
N GLU A 509 -9.28 3.36 -15.14
CA GLU A 509 -9.20 2.17 -15.96
C GLU A 509 -9.67 2.48 -17.38
N TYR A 510 -8.90 2.03 -18.38
CA TYR A 510 -9.31 2.11 -19.78
C TYR A 510 -8.56 1.08 -20.60
N SER A 511 -8.99 0.87 -21.85
CA SER A 511 -8.31 0.01 -22.81
C SER A 511 -7.97 -1.36 -22.22
N HIS A 512 -9.02 -2.07 -21.78
CA HIS A 512 -8.92 -3.41 -21.18
C HIS A 512 -8.04 -4.33 -22.02
N ALA A 513 -6.98 -4.90 -21.43
CA ALA A 513 -5.89 -5.57 -22.14
C ALA A 513 -5.86 -7.10 -21.95
N MET A 514 -6.79 -7.67 -21.19
CA MET A 514 -6.84 -9.11 -21.01
C MET A 514 -7.25 -9.84 -22.30
N GLY A 515 -6.49 -10.84 -22.70
CA GLY A 515 -6.65 -11.52 -23.97
C GLY A 515 -6.47 -10.55 -25.15
N ASN A 516 -7.28 -10.70 -26.19
CA ASN A 516 -7.22 -9.85 -27.38
C ASN A 516 -8.27 -8.73 -27.34
N SER A 517 -8.26 -7.89 -26.31
CA SER A 517 -9.28 -6.88 -26.04
C SER A 517 -8.78 -5.42 -26.04
N ASN A 518 -7.48 -5.19 -26.12
CA ASN A 518 -6.90 -3.84 -26.09
C ASN A 518 -6.96 -3.14 -27.47
N GLY A 519 -8.18 -2.89 -27.96
CA GLY A 519 -8.42 -2.04 -29.14
C GLY A 519 -8.56 -0.57 -28.78
N ASN A 520 -8.56 0.32 -29.80
CA ASN A 520 -8.86 1.75 -29.68
C ASN A 520 -7.90 2.60 -28.82
N LEU A 521 -6.79 2.07 -28.32
CA LEU A 521 -5.81 2.83 -27.53
C LEU A 521 -5.33 4.08 -28.27
N TRP A 522 -5.05 3.94 -29.58
CA TRP A 522 -4.64 5.06 -30.42
C TRP A 522 -5.73 6.14 -30.54
N ASP A 523 -6.99 5.75 -30.72
CA ASP A 523 -8.09 6.70 -30.85
C ASP A 523 -8.34 7.48 -29.55
N GLN A 524 -8.21 6.83 -28.40
CA GLN A 524 -8.27 7.48 -27.09
C GLN A 524 -7.10 8.46 -26.91
N TRP A 525 -5.86 8.07 -27.24
CA TRP A 525 -4.68 8.94 -27.10
C TRP A 525 -4.65 10.13 -28.06
N LYS A 526 -5.26 10.04 -29.24
CA LYS A 526 -5.49 11.21 -30.11
C LYS A 526 -6.27 12.30 -29.36
N GLU A 527 -7.34 11.92 -28.68
CA GLU A 527 -8.16 12.89 -27.93
C GLU A 527 -7.42 13.36 -26.67
N ILE A 528 -6.74 12.47 -25.94
CA ILE A 528 -5.96 12.82 -24.76
C ILE A 528 -4.86 13.84 -25.08
N TYR A 529 -4.16 13.72 -26.20
CA TYR A 529 -3.14 14.71 -26.59
C TYR A 529 -3.73 16.03 -27.04
N LYS A 530 -4.95 16.03 -27.58
CA LYS A 530 -5.59 17.21 -28.16
C LYS A 530 -6.08 18.20 -27.11
N TYR A 531 -6.57 17.71 -25.96
CA TYR A 531 -7.21 18.56 -24.95
C TYR A 531 -6.41 18.61 -23.65
N PRO A 532 -6.24 19.82 -23.05
CA PRO A 532 -5.42 19.99 -21.83
C PRO A 532 -5.94 19.22 -20.63
N ASN A 533 -7.25 19.23 -20.40
CA ASN A 533 -7.88 18.57 -19.23
C ASN A 533 -7.88 17.04 -19.29
N LEU A 534 -7.63 16.44 -20.48
CA LEU A 534 -7.44 15.01 -20.61
C LEU A 534 -5.98 14.67 -20.33
N GLN A 535 -5.66 14.10 -19.18
CA GLN A 535 -4.27 13.99 -18.75
C GLN A 535 -3.74 12.56 -18.68
N GLY A 536 -4.23 11.69 -19.54
CA GLY A 536 -3.79 10.29 -19.64
C GLY A 536 -4.77 9.34 -18.99
N GLY A 537 -4.26 8.26 -18.38
CA GLY A 537 -5.05 7.23 -17.73
C GLY A 537 -4.24 5.97 -17.43
N TYR A 538 -4.91 4.94 -16.89
CA TYR A 538 -4.30 3.70 -16.47
C TYR A 538 -4.91 2.53 -17.23
N ILE A 539 -4.13 1.86 -18.07
CA ILE A 539 -4.56 0.67 -18.83
C ILE A 539 -4.90 -0.44 -17.84
N TRP A 540 -6.00 -1.12 -18.03
CA TRP A 540 -6.32 -2.34 -17.32
C TRP A 540 -5.88 -3.55 -18.13
N ASP A 541 -4.91 -4.34 -17.72
CA ASP A 541 -3.93 -4.11 -16.66
C ASP A 541 -2.51 -4.46 -17.16
N TRP A 542 -1.51 -4.47 -16.25
CA TRP A 542 -0.10 -4.63 -16.62
C TRP A 542 0.22 -6.02 -17.14
N VAL A 543 -0.24 -7.06 -16.45
CA VAL A 543 -0.03 -8.47 -16.83
C VAL A 543 -1.28 -9.29 -16.60
N ASP A 544 -1.52 -10.29 -17.46
CA ASP A 544 -2.57 -11.27 -17.25
C ASP A 544 -2.33 -12.05 -15.94
N GLN A 545 -3.40 -12.24 -15.15
CA GLN A 545 -3.32 -12.86 -13.83
C GLN A 545 -3.50 -14.38 -13.92
N GLY A 546 -2.70 -15.05 -14.74
CA GLY A 546 -2.71 -16.51 -14.88
C GLY A 546 -1.97 -17.20 -13.72
N LEU A 547 -2.41 -18.39 -13.32
CA LEU A 547 -1.67 -19.30 -12.45
C LEU A 547 -1.10 -20.46 -13.26
N LEU A 548 0.19 -20.74 -13.06
CA LEU A 548 0.86 -21.85 -13.70
C LEU A 548 0.40 -23.17 -13.09
N ARG A 549 -0.02 -24.09 -13.94
CA ARG A 549 -0.37 -25.46 -13.55
C ARG A 549 0.28 -26.46 -14.48
N THR A 550 0.92 -27.46 -13.91
CA THR A 550 1.46 -28.58 -14.66
C THR A 550 0.47 -29.76 -14.56
N ASP A 551 0.06 -30.29 -15.69
CA ASP A 551 -0.78 -31.47 -15.75
C ASP A 551 -0.01 -32.78 -15.45
N GLU A 552 -0.72 -33.91 -15.43
CA GLU A 552 -0.14 -35.24 -15.16
C GLU A 552 0.87 -35.71 -16.23
N ASN A 553 0.91 -35.05 -17.40
CA ASN A 553 1.86 -35.32 -18.48
C ASN A 553 3.07 -34.37 -18.47
N GLY A 554 3.15 -33.48 -17.49
CA GLY A 554 4.20 -32.46 -17.39
C GLY A 554 4.00 -31.28 -18.33
N LEU A 555 2.82 -31.13 -18.95
CA LEU A 555 2.46 -29.97 -19.75
C LEU A 555 2.04 -28.82 -18.84
N SER A 556 2.65 -27.66 -19.04
CA SER A 556 2.31 -26.44 -18.31
C SER A 556 1.05 -25.80 -18.90
N LEU A 557 0.08 -25.55 -18.05
CA LEU A 557 -1.17 -24.86 -18.39
C LEU A 557 -1.23 -23.55 -17.63
N ILE A 558 -1.49 -22.46 -18.34
CA ILE A 558 -1.77 -21.15 -17.73
C ILE A 558 -3.29 -21.05 -17.59
N HIS A 559 -3.77 -20.93 -16.35
CA HIS A 559 -5.17 -20.61 -16.07
C HIS A 559 -5.35 -19.10 -16.11
N ILE A 560 -6.01 -18.62 -17.17
CA ILE A 560 -6.36 -17.20 -17.31
C ILE A 560 -7.53 -16.90 -16.38
N SER A 561 -7.44 -15.82 -15.65
CA SER A 561 -8.35 -15.44 -14.57
C SER A 561 -9.74 -14.99 -15.03
N GLU A 562 -9.89 -14.37 -16.20
CA GLU A 562 -11.20 -13.94 -16.70
C GLU A 562 -11.78 -14.90 -17.74
N PRO A 563 -12.94 -15.52 -17.45
CA PRO A 563 -13.75 -16.08 -18.52
C PRO A 563 -14.23 -14.90 -19.37
N THR A 564 -13.87 -14.90 -20.66
CA THR A 564 -14.42 -13.96 -21.63
C THR A 564 -15.96 -13.97 -21.51
N ARG A 565 -16.52 -12.99 -20.80
CA ARG A 565 -17.94 -12.75 -20.87
C ARG A 565 -18.25 -12.30 -22.29
N ARG A 566 -18.90 -13.15 -23.05
CA ARG A 566 -19.72 -12.67 -24.14
C ARG A 566 -20.80 -11.81 -23.50
N THR A 567 -20.60 -10.51 -23.45
CA THR A 567 -21.70 -9.58 -23.25
C THR A 567 -22.67 -9.81 -24.39
N PRO A 568 -23.94 -10.16 -24.14
CA PRO A 568 -24.93 -10.10 -25.20
C PRO A 568 -24.97 -8.65 -25.66
N ILE A 569 -24.64 -8.42 -26.92
CA ILE A 569 -24.90 -7.14 -27.57
C ILE A 569 -26.42 -7.05 -27.67
N SER A 570 -27.02 -6.24 -26.80
CA SER A 570 -28.42 -5.80 -26.95
C SER A 570 -28.44 -4.35 -27.41
#